data_5d7b9f8ac96ecc22955907c5a2afdc30
#
_entry.id   5d7b9f8ac96ecc22955907c5a2afdc30
#
_cell.length_a   1.000
_cell.length_b   1.000
_cell.length_c   1.000
_cell.angle_alpha   90.00
_cell.angle_beta   90.00
_cell.angle_gamma   90.00
#
_symmetry.space_group_name_H-M   'P 1'
#
loop_
_entity.id
_entity.type
_entity.pdbx_description
1 polymer ?
#
loop_
_entity_poly.entity_id
_entity_poly.type
_entity_poly.pdbx_seq_one_letter_code
_entity_poly.pdbx_strand_id
1 'polypeptide(L)'
;MKAATFGQVTVAALTASLLAACGGSDNNDDSVSQTATFNLGISDAPIDAAEAVVVCFNAVELTGQGQPIQYEVGVDVEVPAENDLCRDSNGDVIANTIGIDLLQFTGSEQTQFLQDATIAAGNYGQLRLVMGEGSYASVDLDGDGTTTDVPVSVPSNELKLDGFTADAGGNLNYTAEFDLRQGMTNPVGQEGFILKPRGVRLVDNSSVGHLQGSVSEELLLNETSCEVAPADLTTPVAYIYLYEGIGYDLSALADIGGSEQQQPYASTAVYFDGAASYDFQI
;
A
#
# COMPACT_ATOMS: atom_id res chain seq x y z
N MET A 1 -19.21 93.05 26.12
CA MET A 1 -19.25 92.64 27.53
C MET A 1 -18.69 91.23 27.68
N LYS A 2 -17.78 91.15 28.63
CA LYS A 2 -17.14 89.92 29.21
C LYS A 2 -16.03 89.23 28.38
N ALA A 3 -14.88 89.42 28.96
CA ALA A 3 -13.60 88.80 28.67
C ALA A 3 -13.61 87.29 28.92
N ALA A 4 -12.78 86.59 28.18
CA ALA A 4 -12.42 85.19 28.48
C ALA A 4 -10.90 85.10 28.47
N THR A 5 -10.40 84.60 29.53
CA THR A 5 -9.04 84.49 29.98
C THR A 5 -8.22 83.47 29.24
N PHE A 6 -7.02 83.84 28.84
CA PHE A 6 -6.00 82.91 28.31
C PHE A 6 -5.41 82.06 29.43
N GLY A 7 -5.46 80.79 29.34
CA GLY A 7 -4.76 79.83 30.17
C GLY A 7 -3.47 79.33 29.46
N GLN A 8 -2.34 79.63 30.11
CA GLN A 8 -1.01 79.18 29.72
C GLN A 8 -0.90 77.65 29.93
N VAL A 9 -0.54 76.92 28.90
CA VAL A 9 -0.18 75.52 29.01
C VAL A 9 1.34 75.42 29.03
N THR A 10 1.84 75.01 30.17
CA THR A 10 3.25 74.67 30.39
C THR A 10 3.58 73.34 29.77
N VAL A 11 4.53 73.33 28.81
CA VAL A 11 5.09 72.14 28.24
C VAL A 11 6.12 71.57 29.20
N ALA A 12 5.84 70.47 29.84
CA ALA A 12 6.80 69.68 30.60
C ALA A 12 7.48 68.69 29.66
N ALA A 13 8.76 68.90 29.41
CA ALA A 13 9.59 67.95 28.68
C ALA A 13 9.88 66.70 29.58
N LEU A 14 9.28 65.60 29.29
CA LEU A 14 9.66 64.30 29.84
C LEU A 14 10.78 63.70 29.01
N THR A 15 11.99 63.70 29.57
CA THR A 15 13.07 62.84 29.04
C THR A 15 12.79 61.40 29.39
N ALA A 16 12.40 60.64 28.45
CA ALA A 16 12.30 59.19 28.56
C ALA A 16 13.69 58.56 28.44
N SER A 17 14.19 58.08 29.57
CA SER A 17 15.38 57.23 29.64
C SER A 17 15.07 55.89 29.05
N LEU A 18 15.74 55.53 27.93
CA LEU A 18 15.78 54.21 27.34
C LEU A 18 16.56 53.27 28.27
N LEU A 19 15.86 52.52 29.09
CA LEU A 19 16.40 51.33 29.71
C LEU A 19 16.36 50.21 28.66
N ALA A 20 17.52 49.91 28.11
CA ALA A 20 17.73 48.68 27.37
C ALA A 20 17.65 47.51 28.35
N ALA A 21 16.50 46.89 28.48
CA ALA A 21 16.37 45.59 29.10
C ALA A 21 16.75 44.53 28.06
N CYS A 22 18.02 44.17 28.00
CA CYS A 22 18.45 42.87 27.55
C CYS A 22 18.07 41.88 28.63
N GLY A 23 17.32 40.87 28.26
CA GLY A 23 17.10 39.69 29.11
C GLY A 23 15.65 39.26 29.17
N GLY A 24 15.21 38.60 28.18
CA GLY A 24 14.07 37.75 28.15
C GLY A 24 14.32 36.74 27.04
N SER A 25 15.05 35.68 27.33
CA SER A 25 14.94 34.46 26.57
C SER A 25 13.57 33.90 26.86
N ASP A 26 12.58 34.41 26.18
CA ASP A 26 11.36 33.63 25.94
C ASP A 26 11.75 32.54 24.99
N ASN A 27 12.23 31.41 25.55
CA ASN A 27 12.15 30.12 24.91
C ASN A 27 10.67 29.76 24.82
N ASN A 28 9.93 30.47 24.00
CA ASN A 28 8.83 29.85 23.30
C ASN A 28 9.50 28.89 22.34
N ASP A 29 9.81 27.69 22.81
CA ASP A 29 9.78 26.50 21.99
C ASP A 29 8.32 26.38 21.49
N ASP A 30 7.96 27.21 20.54
CA ASP A 30 7.00 26.82 19.52
C ASP A 30 7.70 25.71 18.76
N SER A 31 7.74 24.53 19.38
CA SER A 31 7.92 23.29 18.65
C SER A 31 6.69 23.19 17.74
N VAL A 32 6.77 23.87 16.61
CA VAL A 32 5.87 23.63 15.49
C VAL A 32 5.96 22.13 15.30
N SER A 33 4.91 21.43 15.68
CA SER A 33 4.83 19.99 15.48
C SER A 33 5.00 19.79 13.99
N GLN A 34 6.19 19.33 13.62
CA GLN A 34 6.52 19.12 12.23
C GLN A 34 5.73 17.88 11.82
N THR A 35 4.82 18.05 10.87
CA THR A 35 3.96 16.99 10.36
C THR A 35 4.20 16.77 8.88
N ALA A 36 3.82 15.62 8.41
CA ALA A 36 3.74 15.26 7.00
C ALA A 36 2.35 14.72 6.68
N THR A 37 2.00 14.71 5.42
CA THR A 37 0.81 14.02 4.89
C THR A 37 1.21 12.64 4.43
N PHE A 38 0.42 11.63 4.79
CA PHE A 38 0.66 10.24 4.44
C PHE A 38 -0.54 9.64 3.72
N ASN A 39 -0.27 9.00 2.60
CA ASN A 39 -1.23 8.29 1.78
C ASN A 39 -0.78 6.84 1.59
N LEU A 40 -1.70 5.90 1.64
CA LEU A 40 -1.45 4.49 1.43
C LEU A 40 -2.43 3.91 0.43
N GLY A 41 -1.90 3.42 -0.69
CA GLY A 41 -2.63 2.60 -1.65
C GLY A 41 -2.39 1.11 -1.41
N ILE A 42 -3.23 0.29 -2.04
CA ILE A 42 -3.07 -1.17 -2.12
C ILE A 42 -3.13 -1.58 -3.58
N SER A 43 -2.17 -2.41 -4.00
CA SER A 43 -2.10 -3.01 -5.33
C SER A 43 -1.66 -4.47 -5.23
N ASP A 44 -1.73 -5.20 -6.34
CA ASP A 44 -1.35 -6.61 -6.40
C ASP A 44 -0.61 -6.97 -7.68
N ALA A 45 0.16 -8.06 -7.62
CA ALA A 45 0.63 -8.82 -8.76
C ALA A 45 -0.21 -10.10 -8.89
N PRO A 46 -0.85 -10.35 -10.04
CA PRO A 46 -1.85 -11.39 -10.20
C PRO A 46 -1.27 -12.81 -10.03
N ILE A 47 -2.14 -13.74 -9.59
CA ILE A 47 -1.84 -15.17 -9.46
C ILE A 47 -2.65 -16.00 -10.44
N ASP A 48 -2.15 -17.23 -10.68
CA ASP A 48 -2.87 -18.27 -11.44
C ASP A 48 -4.04 -18.86 -10.64
N ALA A 49 -5.06 -19.31 -11.34
CA ALA A 49 -6.13 -20.15 -10.80
C ALA A 49 -6.97 -19.54 -9.66
N ALA A 50 -7.02 -18.23 -9.53
CA ALA A 50 -7.95 -17.54 -8.64
C ALA A 50 -8.80 -16.56 -9.44
N GLU A 51 -10.09 -16.53 -9.17
CA GLU A 51 -11.02 -15.52 -9.72
C GLU A 51 -11.08 -14.28 -8.83
N ALA A 52 -10.84 -14.44 -7.52
CA ALA A 52 -10.77 -13.35 -6.56
C ALA A 52 -9.84 -13.71 -5.41
N VAL A 53 -9.15 -12.71 -4.87
CA VAL A 53 -8.44 -12.81 -3.58
C VAL A 53 -8.83 -11.60 -2.74
N VAL A 54 -9.81 -11.79 -1.89
CA VAL A 54 -10.32 -10.73 -1.04
C VAL A 54 -9.60 -10.76 0.30
N VAL A 55 -8.96 -9.64 0.61
CA VAL A 55 -8.30 -9.41 1.89
C VAL A 55 -9.07 -8.36 2.68
N CYS A 56 -9.39 -8.69 3.93
CA CYS A 56 -10.19 -7.87 4.83
C CYS A 56 -9.30 -7.18 5.86
N PHE A 57 -9.45 -5.85 5.98
CA PHE A 57 -8.63 -5.00 6.84
C PHE A 57 -9.48 -4.25 7.87
N ASN A 58 -8.95 -4.14 9.09
CA ASN A 58 -9.56 -3.36 10.17
C ASN A 58 -8.83 -2.05 10.45
N ALA A 59 -7.52 -1.98 10.18
CA ALA A 59 -6.74 -0.77 10.47
C ALA A 59 -5.39 -0.76 9.74
N VAL A 60 -4.76 0.42 9.74
CA VAL A 60 -3.33 0.61 9.50
C VAL A 60 -2.69 1.09 10.79
N GLU A 61 -1.56 0.51 11.19
CA GLU A 61 -0.78 0.94 12.33
C GLU A 61 0.63 1.39 11.90
N LEU A 62 1.05 2.56 12.35
CA LEU A 62 2.39 3.12 12.16
C LEU A 62 3.14 3.08 13.49
N THR A 63 4.34 2.48 13.51
CA THR A 63 5.15 2.34 14.72
C THR A 63 6.50 3.02 14.57
N GLY A 64 7.11 3.47 15.69
CA GLY A 64 8.45 4.03 15.69
C GLY A 64 8.55 5.47 16.19
N GLN A 65 7.44 6.19 16.28
CA GLN A 65 7.37 7.58 16.78
C GLN A 65 6.66 7.65 18.16
N GLY A 66 7.15 6.90 19.13
CA GLY A 66 6.54 6.83 20.46
C GLY A 66 5.44 5.77 20.54
N GLN A 67 4.22 6.19 20.92
CA GLN A 67 3.08 5.28 20.88
C GLN A 67 2.68 5.01 19.42
N PRO A 68 2.29 3.78 19.08
CA PRO A 68 1.76 3.47 17.75
C PRO A 68 0.58 4.38 17.40
N ILE A 69 0.51 4.79 16.14
CA ILE A 69 -0.62 5.51 15.58
C ILE A 69 -1.43 4.49 14.80
N GLN A 70 -2.72 4.40 15.10
CA GLN A 70 -3.63 3.49 14.41
C GLN A 70 -4.72 4.28 13.70
N TYR A 71 -4.98 3.94 12.45
CA TYR A 71 -6.08 4.43 11.64
C TYR A 71 -7.08 3.31 11.46
N GLU A 72 -8.23 3.44 12.12
CA GLU A 72 -9.25 2.39 12.19
C GLU A 72 -10.26 2.51 11.03
N VAL A 73 -10.59 1.38 10.42
CA VAL A 73 -11.63 1.29 9.40
C VAL A 73 -13.01 1.55 10.03
N GLY A 74 -13.79 2.40 9.39
CA GLY A 74 -15.09 2.85 9.90
C GLY A 74 -15.00 4.05 10.86
N VAL A 75 -13.79 4.50 11.21
CA VAL A 75 -13.53 5.70 12.04
C VAL A 75 -12.68 6.69 11.27
N ASP A 76 -11.46 6.31 10.90
CA ASP A 76 -10.49 7.13 10.17
C ASP A 76 -10.48 6.82 8.67
N VAL A 77 -10.79 5.56 8.32
CA VAL A 77 -10.90 5.06 6.95
C VAL A 77 -12.37 4.80 6.65
N GLU A 78 -12.91 5.48 5.64
CA GLU A 78 -14.30 5.31 5.23
C GLU A 78 -14.50 3.94 4.55
N VAL A 79 -15.56 3.24 4.94
CA VAL A 79 -16.01 2.01 4.27
C VAL A 79 -17.06 2.39 3.22
N PRO A 80 -16.79 2.19 1.92
CA PRO A 80 -17.81 2.42 0.88
C PRO A 80 -19.08 1.59 1.14
N ALA A 81 -20.24 2.18 0.89
CA ALA A 81 -21.53 1.54 1.20
C ALA A 81 -21.75 0.21 0.43
N GLU A 82 -21.14 0.08 -0.74
CA GLU A 82 -21.14 -1.11 -1.58
C GLU A 82 -20.04 -2.13 -1.23
N ASN A 83 -19.18 -1.84 -0.24
CA ASN A 83 -18.14 -2.77 0.18
C ASN A 83 -18.73 -3.81 1.14
N ASP A 84 -19.16 -4.93 0.59
CA ASP A 84 -19.79 -6.04 1.29
C ASP A 84 -19.01 -7.36 1.15
N LEU A 85 -17.73 -7.27 0.80
CA LEU A 85 -16.86 -8.41 0.51
C LEU A 85 -16.52 -9.22 1.77
N CYS A 86 -16.36 -8.55 2.92
CA CYS A 86 -16.00 -9.21 4.18
C CYS A 86 -17.25 -9.68 4.91
N ARG A 87 -17.45 -11.00 4.94
CA ARG A 87 -18.62 -11.62 5.55
C ARG A 87 -18.23 -12.63 6.62
N ASP A 88 -19.08 -12.74 7.63
CA ASP A 88 -18.93 -13.76 8.67
C ASP A 88 -19.44 -15.14 8.19
N SER A 89 -19.35 -16.15 9.04
CA SER A 89 -19.82 -17.51 8.74
C SER A 89 -21.34 -17.64 8.53
N ASN A 90 -22.13 -16.63 8.89
CA ASN A 90 -23.56 -16.56 8.62
C ASN A 90 -23.88 -15.85 7.30
N GLY A 91 -22.88 -15.24 6.66
CA GLY A 91 -23.01 -14.44 5.46
C GLY A 91 -23.35 -12.97 5.74
N ASP A 92 -23.32 -12.53 7.01
CA ASP A 92 -23.55 -11.14 7.38
C ASP A 92 -22.28 -10.31 7.14
N VAL A 93 -22.44 -9.07 6.63
CA VAL A 93 -21.33 -8.14 6.41
C VAL A 93 -20.70 -7.74 7.74
N ILE A 94 -19.38 -7.87 7.83
CA ILE A 94 -18.61 -7.52 9.02
C ILE A 94 -18.42 -6.01 9.08
N ALA A 95 -18.93 -5.38 10.13
CA ALA A 95 -18.81 -3.94 10.33
C ALA A 95 -17.36 -3.51 10.58
N ASN A 96 -17.04 -2.26 10.22
CA ASN A 96 -15.71 -1.65 10.41
C ASN A 96 -14.58 -2.49 9.79
N THR A 97 -14.87 -3.10 8.66
CA THR A 97 -13.93 -3.90 7.89
C THR A 97 -14.07 -3.54 6.42
N ILE A 98 -12.96 -3.32 5.74
CA ILE A 98 -12.94 -3.08 4.31
C ILE A 98 -12.35 -4.29 3.60
N GLY A 99 -13.08 -4.82 2.62
CA GLY A 99 -12.62 -5.88 1.74
C GLY A 99 -12.00 -5.29 0.47
N ILE A 100 -10.84 -5.78 0.09
CA ILE A 100 -10.20 -5.43 -1.17
C ILE A 100 -9.94 -6.72 -1.94
N ASP A 101 -10.55 -6.82 -3.12
CA ASP A 101 -10.19 -7.88 -4.06
C ASP A 101 -8.91 -7.43 -4.77
N LEU A 102 -7.81 -8.06 -4.39
CA LEU A 102 -6.48 -7.69 -4.84
C LEU A 102 -6.33 -7.85 -6.36
N LEU A 103 -6.96 -8.84 -6.96
CA LEU A 103 -6.83 -9.10 -8.40
C LEU A 103 -7.40 -7.99 -9.29
N GLN A 104 -8.17 -7.06 -8.72
CA GLN A 104 -8.71 -5.91 -9.47
C GLN A 104 -7.72 -4.74 -9.59
N PHE A 105 -6.59 -4.76 -8.86
CA PHE A 105 -5.65 -3.64 -8.79
C PHE A 105 -4.24 -4.10 -9.16
N THR A 106 -4.02 -4.36 -10.43
CA THR A 106 -2.78 -4.92 -10.96
C THR A 106 -1.91 -3.88 -11.67
N GLY A 107 -0.61 -4.09 -11.69
CA GLY A 107 0.35 -3.22 -12.36
C GLY A 107 0.42 -1.84 -11.70
N SER A 108 0.08 -0.78 -12.44
CA SER A 108 0.06 0.60 -11.92
C SER A 108 -1.25 0.98 -11.23
N GLU A 109 -2.24 0.11 -11.27
CA GLU A 109 -3.53 0.37 -10.65
C GLU A 109 -3.46 0.08 -9.15
N GLN A 110 -4.07 0.95 -8.35
CA GLN A 110 -4.15 0.80 -6.91
C GLN A 110 -5.47 1.33 -6.37
N THR A 111 -5.96 0.76 -5.29
CA THR A 111 -7.05 1.36 -4.52
C THR A 111 -6.49 2.15 -3.36
N GLN A 112 -7.10 3.31 -3.09
CA GLN A 112 -6.68 4.15 -1.97
C GLN A 112 -7.24 3.57 -0.67
N PHE A 113 -6.35 3.23 0.28
CA PHE A 113 -6.74 2.71 1.59
C PHE A 113 -6.77 3.81 2.67
N LEU A 114 -5.72 4.63 2.74
CA LEU A 114 -5.64 5.76 3.66
C LEU A 114 -5.25 7.01 2.87
N GLN A 115 -5.96 8.11 3.07
CA GLN A 115 -5.76 9.35 2.34
C GLN A 115 -5.60 10.54 3.29
N ASP A 116 -4.65 11.41 2.96
CA ASP A 116 -4.41 12.70 3.63
C ASP A 116 -4.23 12.59 5.16
N ALA A 117 -3.75 11.46 5.65
CA ALA A 117 -3.48 11.27 7.05
C ALA A 117 -2.33 12.18 7.53
N THR A 118 -2.56 12.95 8.58
CA THR A 118 -1.52 13.78 9.19
C THR A 118 -0.72 12.96 10.18
N ILE A 119 0.59 12.83 9.93
CA ILE A 119 1.53 12.12 10.79
C ILE A 119 2.63 13.05 11.28
N ALA A 120 3.28 12.74 12.42
CA ALA A 120 4.45 13.47 12.88
C ALA A 120 5.65 13.22 11.96
N ALA A 121 6.45 14.23 11.69
CA ALA A 121 7.71 14.03 10.98
C ALA A 121 8.68 13.18 11.82
N GLY A 122 9.42 12.28 11.16
CA GLY A 122 10.39 11.40 11.79
C GLY A 122 10.44 10.00 11.19
N ASN A 123 11.11 9.07 11.86
CA ASN A 123 11.32 7.72 11.38
C ASN A 123 10.26 6.77 11.92
N TYR A 124 9.53 6.14 11.03
CA TYR A 124 8.61 5.04 11.32
C TYR A 124 9.32 3.72 11.07
N GLY A 125 9.41 2.89 12.09
CA GLY A 125 10.14 1.62 12.02
C GLY A 125 9.37 0.53 11.30
N GLN A 126 8.03 0.62 11.25
CA GLN A 126 7.19 -0.39 10.64
C GLN A 126 5.80 0.18 10.33
N LEU A 127 5.26 -0.20 9.18
CA LEU A 127 3.85 -0.11 8.84
C LEU A 127 3.21 -1.49 9.03
N ARG A 128 2.02 -1.55 9.61
CA ARG A 128 1.27 -2.79 9.78
C ARG A 128 -0.12 -2.65 9.19
N LEU A 129 -0.50 -3.59 8.34
CA LEU A 129 -1.88 -3.77 7.94
C LEU A 129 -2.53 -4.75 8.93
N VAL A 130 -3.51 -4.26 9.68
CA VAL A 130 -4.25 -5.06 10.67
C VAL A 130 -5.40 -5.76 9.96
N MET A 131 -5.43 -7.09 10.08
CA MET A 131 -6.40 -7.91 9.38
C MET A 131 -7.75 -7.91 10.09
N GLY A 132 -8.81 -7.85 9.30
CA GLY A 132 -10.17 -8.21 9.69
C GLY A 132 -10.44 -9.70 9.47
N GLU A 133 -11.60 -10.13 9.90
CA GLU A 133 -12.13 -11.47 9.60
C GLU A 133 -12.76 -11.46 8.19
N GLY A 134 -12.99 -12.64 7.61
CA GLY A 134 -13.73 -12.80 6.36
C GLY A 134 -12.88 -12.78 5.10
N SER A 135 -11.54 -12.79 5.19
CA SER A 135 -10.68 -12.89 4.00
C SER A 135 -10.80 -14.26 3.34
N TYR A 136 -10.89 -14.28 2.01
CA TYR A 136 -11.03 -15.52 1.24
C TYR A 136 -10.36 -15.42 -0.14
N ALA A 137 -10.16 -16.57 -0.76
CA ALA A 137 -9.80 -16.68 -2.17
C ALA A 137 -10.83 -17.55 -2.90
N SER A 138 -11.30 -17.11 -4.05
CA SER A 138 -12.17 -17.88 -4.94
C SER A 138 -11.30 -18.62 -5.95
N VAL A 139 -11.16 -19.92 -5.79
CA VAL A 139 -10.20 -20.74 -6.55
C VAL A 139 -10.85 -22.02 -7.08
N ASP A 140 -10.41 -22.42 -8.26
CA ASP A 140 -10.71 -23.74 -8.83
C ASP A 140 -9.60 -24.71 -8.41
N LEU A 141 -9.87 -25.50 -7.36
CA LEU A 141 -8.88 -26.40 -6.77
C LEU A 141 -8.73 -27.75 -7.51
N ASP A 142 -9.73 -28.16 -8.26
CA ASP A 142 -9.76 -29.48 -8.93
C ASP A 142 -9.74 -29.39 -10.47
N GLY A 143 -9.77 -28.17 -11.01
CA GLY A 143 -9.67 -27.91 -12.45
C GLY A 143 -10.95 -28.24 -13.22
N ASP A 144 -12.12 -28.28 -12.55
CA ASP A 144 -13.40 -28.57 -13.18
C ASP A 144 -14.10 -27.34 -13.77
N GLY A 145 -13.53 -26.15 -13.58
CA GLY A 145 -14.07 -24.87 -14.00
C GLY A 145 -15.05 -24.27 -13.00
N THR A 146 -15.15 -24.81 -11.77
CA THR A 146 -15.98 -24.29 -10.71
C THR A 146 -15.12 -23.76 -9.57
N THR A 147 -15.25 -22.49 -9.24
CA THR A 147 -14.51 -21.90 -8.11
C THR A 147 -15.22 -22.13 -6.78
N THR A 148 -14.42 -22.22 -5.73
CA THR A 148 -14.90 -22.33 -4.36
C THR A 148 -14.15 -21.33 -3.49
N ASP A 149 -14.89 -20.66 -2.62
CA ASP A 149 -14.31 -19.75 -1.65
C ASP A 149 -13.63 -20.53 -0.51
N VAL A 150 -12.33 -20.30 -0.37
CA VAL A 150 -11.53 -20.89 0.71
C VAL A 150 -10.93 -19.76 1.57
N PRO A 151 -10.82 -19.96 2.89
CA PRO A 151 -10.35 -18.91 3.78
C PRO A 151 -8.89 -18.52 3.49
N VAL A 152 -8.59 -17.23 3.60
CA VAL A 152 -7.24 -16.69 3.62
C VAL A 152 -6.92 -16.20 5.02
N SER A 153 -5.83 -16.68 5.61
CA SER A 153 -5.43 -16.33 6.96
C SER A 153 -4.04 -15.69 7.02
N VAL A 154 -3.86 -14.76 7.95
CA VAL A 154 -2.56 -14.19 8.31
C VAL A 154 -2.24 -14.61 9.74
N PRO A 155 -1.19 -15.42 9.98
CA PRO A 155 -0.99 -16.06 11.30
C PRO A 155 -0.84 -15.10 12.48
N SER A 156 -0.36 -13.89 12.26
CA SER A 156 -0.21 -12.85 13.30
C SER A 156 -1.37 -11.87 13.35
N ASN A 157 -2.37 -12.02 12.49
CA ASN A 157 -3.41 -11.03 12.23
C ASN A 157 -2.88 -9.65 11.80
N GLU A 158 -1.61 -9.58 11.44
CA GLU A 158 -0.94 -8.36 10.99
C GLU A 158 0.05 -8.69 9.87
N LEU A 159 -0.01 -7.93 8.79
CA LEU A 159 1.05 -7.90 7.78
C LEU A 159 2.01 -6.77 8.15
N LYS A 160 3.24 -7.15 8.51
CA LYS A 160 4.29 -6.23 8.94
C LYS A 160 5.17 -5.89 7.76
N LEU A 161 5.14 -4.63 7.37
CA LEU A 161 5.90 -4.08 6.26
C LEU A 161 7.06 -3.25 6.78
N ASP A 162 7.95 -2.86 5.89
CA ASP A 162 9.09 -2.02 6.19
C ASP A 162 8.67 -0.64 6.73
N GLY A 163 9.60 0.06 7.33
CA GLY A 163 9.43 1.42 7.81
C GLY A 163 9.77 2.45 6.74
N PHE A 164 9.54 3.71 7.08
CA PHE A 164 9.82 4.86 6.22
C PHE A 164 10.20 6.09 7.04
N THR A 165 10.69 7.13 6.36
CA THR A 165 10.96 8.43 6.96
C THR A 165 9.95 9.45 6.46
N ALA A 166 9.34 10.18 7.39
CA ALA A 166 8.45 11.31 7.10
C ALA A 166 9.18 12.62 7.32
N ASP A 167 9.49 13.34 6.25
CA ASP A 167 10.09 14.67 6.34
C ASP A 167 9.02 15.72 6.68
N ALA A 168 9.40 16.74 7.44
CA ALA A 168 8.51 17.82 7.81
C ALA A 168 7.96 18.55 6.58
N GLY A 169 6.64 18.66 6.49
CA GLY A 169 5.94 19.24 5.34
C GLY A 169 5.91 18.32 4.10
N GLY A 170 6.41 17.10 4.22
CA GLY A 170 6.39 16.10 3.14
C GLY A 170 4.97 15.62 2.81
N ASN A 171 4.81 15.17 1.58
CA ASN A 171 3.63 14.44 1.11
C ASN A 171 4.10 13.06 0.65
N LEU A 172 3.79 12.06 1.46
CA LEU A 172 4.25 10.70 1.27
C LEU A 172 3.13 9.89 0.62
N ASN A 173 3.47 9.21 -0.47
CA ASN A 173 2.55 8.35 -1.19
C ASN A 173 3.19 6.96 -1.28
N TYR A 174 2.65 6.04 -0.52
CA TYR A 174 3.11 4.66 -0.48
C TYR A 174 2.04 3.71 -1.00
N THR A 175 2.48 2.58 -1.52
CA THR A 175 1.63 1.46 -1.90
C THR A 175 2.07 0.22 -1.16
N ALA A 176 1.15 -0.46 -0.49
CA ALA A 176 1.35 -1.83 -0.07
C ALA A 176 1.06 -2.72 -1.28
N GLU A 177 2.13 -3.16 -1.94
CA GLU A 177 2.04 -4.01 -3.12
C GLU A 177 2.12 -5.47 -2.71
N PHE A 178 1.09 -6.21 -3.06
CA PHE A 178 1.00 -7.64 -2.82
C PHE A 178 1.59 -8.39 -4.02
N ASP A 179 2.41 -9.38 -3.76
CA ASP A 179 2.79 -10.44 -4.70
C ASP A 179 2.23 -11.75 -4.15
N LEU A 180 1.04 -12.09 -4.59
CA LEU A 180 0.31 -13.26 -4.09
C LEU A 180 1.04 -14.57 -4.41
N ARG A 181 1.82 -14.64 -5.49
CA ARG A 181 2.63 -15.82 -5.82
C ARG A 181 3.73 -16.06 -4.75
N GLN A 182 4.32 -14.99 -4.22
CA GLN A 182 5.30 -15.09 -3.13
C GLN A 182 4.64 -15.23 -1.76
N GLY A 183 3.52 -14.53 -1.56
CA GLY A 183 2.83 -14.38 -0.28
C GLY A 183 1.94 -15.55 0.08
N MET A 184 1.14 -16.04 -0.86
CA MET A 184 0.17 -17.09 -0.60
C MET A 184 0.81 -18.48 -0.59
N THR A 185 0.42 -19.28 0.38
CA THR A 185 0.82 -20.69 0.48
C THR A 185 -0.39 -21.51 0.87
N ASN A 186 -0.54 -22.68 0.22
CA ASN A 186 -1.56 -23.68 0.60
C ASN A 186 -0.88 -24.82 1.36
N PRO A 187 -0.94 -24.87 2.69
CA PRO A 187 -0.31 -25.91 3.47
C PRO A 187 -1.05 -27.24 3.33
N VAL A 188 -0.31 -28.30 3.11
CA VAL A 188 -0.87 -29.66 2.98
C VAL A 188 -1.66 -30.03 4.23
N GLY A 189 -2.93 -30.40 4.06
CA GLY A 189 -3.82 -30.86 5.14
C GLY A 189 -4.46 -29.72 5.96
N GLN A 190 -4.38 -28.49 5.48
CA GLN A 190 -5.16 -27.36 6.01
C GLN A 190 -6.13 -26.86 4.94
N GLU A 191 -7.28 -26.41 5.35
CA GLU A 191 -8.20 -25.69 4.47
C GLU A 191 -7.71 -24.26 4.23
N GLY A 192 -7.73 -23.81 2.97
CA GLY A 192 -7.45 -22.44 2.60
C GLY A 192 -5.97 -22.10 2.48
N PHE A 193 -5.72 -20.79 2.40
CA PHE A 193 -4.40 -20.23 2.19
C PHE A 193 -3.87 -19.48 3.40
N ILE A 194 -2.54 -19.42 3.49
CA ILE A 194 -1.84 -18.54 4.42
C ILE A 194 -1.18 -17.43 3.60
N LEU A 195 -1.53 -16.19 3.89
CA LEU A 195 -0.88 -15.00 3.34
C LEU A 195 0.25 -14.55 4.28
N LYS A 196 1.46 -14.48 3.74
CA LYS A 196 2.69 -14.18 4.49
C LYS A 196 3.22 -12.80 4.15
N PRO A 197 3.79 -12.05 5.13
CA PRO A 197 4.35 -10.71 4.89
C PRO A 197 5.43 -10.65 3.80
N ARG A 198 6.15 -11.74 3.53
CA ARG A 198 7.18 -11.80 2.49
C ARG A 198 6.67 -11.51 1.07
N GLY A 199 5.36 -11.67 0.84
CA GLY A 199 4.71 -11.34 -0.42
C GLY A 199 4.06 -9.97 -0.41
N VAL A 200 4.40 -9.10 0.55
CA VAL A 200 3.88 -7.74 0.58
C VAL A 200 5.04 -6.79 0.83
N ARG A 201 5.20 -5.81 -0.03
CA ARG A 201 6.24 -4.78 0.09
C ARG A 201 5.62 -3.40 0.21
N LEU A 202 6.30 -2.50 0.93
CA LEU A 202 5.93 -1.09 0.99
C LEU A 202 6.73 -0.33 -0.06
N VAL A 203 6.04 0.20 -1.05
CA VAL A 203 6.62 0.88 -2.19
C VAL A 203 6.44 2.39 -2.03
N ASP A 204 7.53 3.15 -2.12
CA ASP A 204 7.49 4.60 -2.19
C ASP A 204 7.24 5.04 -3.64
N ASN A 205 6.03 5.53 -3.92
CA ASN A 205 5.60 5.90 -5.28
C ASN A 205 6.41 7.06 -5.89
N SER A 206 7.17 7.80 -5.06
CA SER A 206 8.04 8.87 -5.53
C SER A 206 9.38 8.35 -6.08
N SER A 207 9.77 7.13 -5.71
CA SER A 207 11.06 6.52 -6.00
C SER A 207 11.00 5.36 -6.99
N VAL A 208 9.79 4.91 -7.34
CA VAL A 208 9.59 3.80 -8.30
C VAL A 208 9.11 4.30 -9.65
N GLY A 209 9.39 3.52 -10.67
CA GLY A 209 8.90 3.70 -12.03
C GLY A 209 8.05 2.52 -12.46
N HIS A 210 7.29 2.71 -13.52
CA HIS A 210 6.58 1.63 -14.18
C HIS A 210 7.41 1.12 -15.35
N LEU A 211 7.56 -0.19 -15.44
CA LEU A 211 8.13 -0.87 -16.58
C LEU A 211 7.00 -1.43 -17.43
N GLN A 212 6.83 -0.87 -18.62
CA GLN A 212 5.88 -1.37 -19.61
C GLN A 212 6.62 -2.02 -20.75
N GLY A 213 6.07 -3.09 -21.27
CA GLY A 213 6.66 -3.78 -22.42
C GLY A 213 5.65 -4.71 -23.08
N SER A 214 6.11 -5.39 -24.10
CA SER A 214 5.34 -6.39 -24.79
C SER A 214 6.22 -7.59 -25.12
N VAL A 215 5.62 -8.74 -25.11
CA VAL A 215 6.23 -10.01 -25.57
C VAL A 215 5.54 -10.38 -26.87
N SER A 216 6.30 -10.67 -27.93
CA SER A 216 5.69 -11.02 -29.20
C SER A 216 4.94 -12.34 -29.13
N GLU A 217 3.79 -12.41 -29.77
CA GLU A 217 3.00 -13.64 -29.90
C GLU A 217 3.85 -14.79 -30.46
N GLU A 218 4.72 -14.52 -31.44
CA GLU A 218 5.61 -15.52 -32.04
C GLU A 218 6.53 -16.19 -31.00
N LEU A 219 7.01 -15.43 -30.01
CA LEU A 219 7.84 -15.97 -28.95
C LEU A 219 7.06 -16.91 -28.04
N LEU A 220 5.81 -16.59 -27.71
CA LEU A 220 4.99 -17.35 -26.77
C LEU A 220 4.28 -18.53 -27.41
N LEU A 221 3.76 -18.36 -28.64
CA LEU A 221 2.98 -19.39 -29.32
C LEU A 221 3.83 -20.42 -30.09
N ASN A 222 5.10 -20.12 -30.39
CA ASN A 222 5.99 -21.08 -31.04
C ASN A 222 6.71 -22.03 -30.08
N GLU A 223 6.63 -21.79 -28.78
CA GLU A 223 7.12 -22.74 -27.79
C GLU A 223 6.09 -23.86 -27.58
N THR A 224 6.57 -25.06 -27.35
CA THR A 224 5.84 -26.35 -27.46
C THR A 224 4.62 -26.52 -26.56
N SER A 225 4.30 -25.56 -25.71
CA SER A 225 3.18 -25.63 -24.76
C SER A 225 2.06 -24.61 -24.99
N CYS A 226 2.25 -23.64 -25.91
CA CYS A 226 1.30 -22.57 -26.16
C CYS A 226 1.06 -22.44 -27.67
N GLU A 227 0.30 -23.37 -28.26
CA GLU A 227 0.05 -23.36 -29.71
C GLU A 227 -1.07 -22.40 -30.13
N VAL A 228 -1.91 -21.96 -29.21
CA VAL A 228 -3.08 -21.11 -29.49
C VAL A 228 -3.28 -20.08 -28.40
N ALA A 229 -3.64 -18.86 -28.77
CA ALA A 229 -4.04 -17.82 -27.82
C ALA A 229 -5.21 -18.29 -26.93
N PRO A 230 -5.25 -17.94 -25.64
CA PRO A 230 -6.34 -18.34 -24.75
C PRO A 230 -7.67 -17.77 -25.24
N ALA A 231 -8.75 -18.52 -25.02
CA ALA A 231 -10.10 -18.08 -25.35
C ALA A 231 -10.56 -16.96 -24.39
N ASP A 232 -10.06 -16.98 -23.17
CA ASP A 232 -10.29 -15.96 -22.15
C ASP A 232 -9.07 -15.05 -22.03
N LEU A 233 -9.26 -13.77 -22.35
CA LEU A 233 -8.20 -12.75 -22.31
C LEU A 233 -7.82 -12.32 -20.90
N THR A 234 -8.58 -12.72 -19.89
CA THR A 234 -8.26 -12.48 -18.48
C THR A 234 -7.33 -13.55 -17.89
N THR A 235 -7.10 -14.64 -18.62
CA THR A 235 -6.17 -15.70 -18.23
C THR A 235 -4.73 -15.31 -18.58
N PRO A 236 -3.80 -15.27 -17.61
CA PRO A 236 -2.39 -15.05 -17.90
C PRO A 236 -1.80 -16.11 -18.81
N VAL A 237 -1.00 -15.71 -19.78
CA VAL A 237 -0.32 -16.62 -20.72
C VAL A 237 1.15 -16.86 -20.36
N ALA A 238 1.74 -15.94 -19.58
CA ALA A 238 3.10 -16.03 -19.09
C ALA A 238 3.27 -15.11 -17.87
N TYR A 239 4.44 -15.20 -17.23
CA TYR A 239 4.83 -14.28 -16.16
C TYR A 239 6.19 -13.70 -16.44
N ILE A 240 6.36 -12.42 -16.13
CA ILE A 240 7.65 -11.73 -16.15
C ILE A 240 8.15 -11.60 -14.73
N TYR A 241 9.39 -11.97 -14.52
CA TYR A 241 10.09 -11.80 -13.25
C TYR A 241 11.14 -10.70 -13.38
N LEU A 242 11.16 -9.80 -12.41
CA LEU A 242 12.19 -8.78 -12.28
C LEU A 242 13.18 -9.21 -11.19
N TYR A 243 14.48 -9.17 -11.51
CA TYR A 243 15.57 -9.49 -10.59
C TYR A 243 16.44 -8.26 -10.39
N GLU A 244 16.89 -8.05 -9.16
CA GLU A 244 17.85 -7.00 -8.86
C GLU A 244 19.21 -7.30 -9.47
N GLY A 245 19.79 -6.34 -10.19
CA GLY A 245 21.11 -6.46 -10.82
C GLY A 245 21.07 -6.84 -12.30
N ILE A 246 22.21 -7.19 -12.83
CA ILE A 246 22.39 -7.54 -14.25
C ILE A 246 23.41 -8.66 -14.43
N GLY A 247 23.31 -9.36 -15.54
CA GLY A 247 24.36 -10.29 -15.99
C GLY A 247 24.38 -11.65 -15.29
N TYR A 248 23.27 -12.07 -14.75
CA TYR A 248 23.12 -13.41 -14.19
C TYR A 248 22.98 -14.47 -15.27
N ASP A 249 23.55 -15.66 -15.01
CA ASP A 249 23.21 -16.85 -15.78
C ASP A 249 21.76 -17.25 -15.50
N LEU A 250 21.00 -17.67 -16.51
CA LEU A 250 19.61 -18.10 -16.36
C LEU A 250 19.42 -19.19 -15.29
N SER A 251 20.41 -20.08 -15.13
CA SER A 251 20.40 -21.12 -14.10
C SER A 251 20.56 -20.61 -12.65
N ALA A 252 20.88 -19.33 -12.47
CA ALA A 252 20.97 -18.71 -11.17
C ALA A 252 19.67 -17.98 -10.77
N LEU A 253 18.76 -17.78 -11.72
CA LEU A 253 17.47 -17.12 -11.50
C LEU A 253 16.46 -18.14 -11.01
N ALA A 254 15.91 -17.90 -9.83
CA ALA A 254 14.88 -18.74 -9.24
C ALA A 254 13.51 -18.40 -9.81
N ASP A 255 12.64 -19.39 -9.97
CA ASP A 255 11.21 -19.18 -9.98
C ASP A 255 10.74 -18.88 -8.55
N ILE A 256 9.51 -18.38 -8.38
CA ILE A 256 8.95 -18.13 -7.05
C ILE A 256 8.91 -19.44 -6.25
N GLY A 257 9.58 -19.40 -5.10
CA GLY A 257 9.74 -20.59 -4.25
C GLY A 257 10.87 -21.53 -4.67
N GLY A 258 11.61 -21.22 -5.72
CA GLY A 258 12.82 -21.93 -6.13
C GLY A 258 13.95 -21.78 -5.11
N SER A 259 14.98 -22.59 -5.28
CA SER A 259 16.16 -22.62 -4.38
C SER A 259 17.40 -21.95 -4.98
N GLU A 260 17.31 -21.43 -6.18
CA GLU A 260 18.39 -20.75 -6.89
C GLU A 260 18.79 -19.45 -6.17
N GLN A 261 19.94 -18.90 -6.52
CA GLN A 261 20.55 -17.83 -5.75
C GLN A 261 19.82 -16.49 -5.82
N GLN A 262 19.21 -16.20 -6.97
CA GLN A 262 18.54 -14.93 -7.24
C GLN A 262 17.03 -15.12 -7.17
N GLN A 263 16.42 -14.60 -6.13
CA GLN A 263 14.97 -14.57 -6.02
C GLN A 263 14.41 -13.39 -6.81
N PRO A 264 13.23 -13.52 -7.43
CA PRO A 264 12.60 -12.39 -8.10
C PRO A 264 12.24 -11.28 -7.10
N TYR A 265 12.53 -10.03 -7.49
CA TYR A 265 12.16 -8.83 -6.75
C TYR A 265 10.66 -8.54 -6.91
N ALA A 266 10.16 -8.69 -8.13
CA ALA A 266 8.75 -8.53 -8.48
C ALA A 266 8.36 -9.49 -9.59
N SER A 267 7.07 -9.74 -9.72
CA SER A 267 6.51 -10.51 -10.82
C SER A 267 5.24 -9.83 -11.34
N THR A 268 4.97 -10.01 -12.64
CA THR A 268 3.70 -9.59 -13.24
C THR A 268 3.22 -10.61 -14.24
N ALA A 269 1.91 -10.69 -14.41
CA ALA A 269 1.30 -11.53 -15.43
C ALA A 269 1.35 -10.86 -16.81
N VAL A 270 1.43 -11.68 -17.84
CA VAL A 270 1.32 -11.26 -19.24
C VAL A 270 -0.01 -11.78 -19.78
N TYR A 271 -0.80 -10.87 -20.32
CA TYR A 271 -2.11 -11.18 -20.90
C TYR A 271 -2.08 -11.00 -22.42
N PHE A 272 -2.85 -11.80 -23.12
CA PHE A 272 -3.07 -11.62 -24.56
C PHE A 272 -4.12 -10.54 -24.78
N ASP A 273 -3.77 -9.49 -25.50
CA ASP A 273 -4.64 -8.34 -25.78
C ASP A 273 -5.55 -8.51 -27.01
N GLY A 274 -5.51 -9.68 -27.64
CA GLY A 274 -6.23 -9.98 -28.87
C GLY A 274 -5.55 -9.48 -30.15
N ALA A 275 -4.34 -8.91 -30.03
CA ALA A 275 -3.48 -8.49 -31.14
C ALA A 275 -2.33 -9.51 -31.35
N ALA A 276 -1.21 -9.04 -31.87
CA ALA A 276 0.00 -9.85 -32.05
C ALA A 276 1.01 -9.73 -30.89
N SER A 277 0.63 -9.09 -29.79
CA SER A 277 1.52 -8.84 -28.64
C SER A 277 0.81 -9.04 -27.32
N TYR A 278 1.61 -9.32 -26.28
CA TYR A 278 1.17 -9.43 -24.90
C TYR A 278 1.76 -8.27 -24.11
N ASP A 279 0.95 -7.58 -23.34
CA ASP A 279 1.33 -6.39 -22.59
C ASP A 279 1.42 -6.69 -21.09
N PHE A 280 2.33 -5.99 -20.39
CA PHE A 280 2.52 -6.11 -18.95
C PHE A 280 2.98 -4.78 -18.33
N GLN A 281 2.69 -4.62 -17.03
CA GLN A 281 3.19 -3.53 -16.18
C GLN A 281 3.82 -4.11 -14.92
N ILE A 282 4.96 -3.53 -14.49
CA ILE A 282 5.64 -3.82 -13.23
C ILE A 282 5.87 -2.53 -12.45
#